data_48689737eb006d3e3f432a618c8fb0b2
#
_entry.id   48689737eb006d3e3f432a618c8fb0b2
#
_cell.length_a   1.000
_cell.length_b   1.000
_cell.length_c   1.000
_cell.angle_alpha   90.00
_cell.angle_beta   90.00
_cell.angle_gamma   90.00
#
_symmetry.space_group_name_H-M   'P 1'
#
loop_
_entity.id
_entity.type
_entity.pdbx_description
1 polymer ?
#
loop_
_entity_poly.entity_id
_entity_poly.type
_entity_poly.pdbx_seq_one_letter_code
_entity_poly.pdbx_strand_id
1 'polypeptide(L)'
;MQDVDLSAVYIRRMYVMIDIKDISYAPSIREIGDYIGRILFETFCQYMDTEYKAVCKIEFSKDVWAKGWNVKFKKAGKSLCVIYPKKKYFTVLVVVGNKERARVENILPHLSREVQELYHNTKEGNGQKWLMIDLYSDDRVYQDVLSLIRIRRKRE
;
A
#
# COMPACT_ATOMS: atom_id res chain seq x y z
N MET A 1 -32.52 -19.05 -21.83
CA MET A 1 -31.35 -18.33 -21.29
C MET A 1 -31.85 -17.10 -20.54
N GLN A 2 -31.70 -17.07 -19.23
CA GLN A 2 -32.11 -15.90 -18.48
C GLN A 2 -31.02 -14.84 -18.61
N ASP A 3 -31.40 -13.64 -19.04
CA ASP A 3 -30.48 -12.51 -19.04
C ASP A 3 -30.13 -12.16 -17.59
N VAL A 4 -28.84 -12.27 -17.27
CA VAL A 4 -28.36 -11.85 -15.96
C VAL A 4 -28.38 -10.32 -15.94
N ASP A 5 -29.18 -9.75 -15.03
CA ASP A 5 -29.18 -8.31 -14.83
C ASP A 5 -27.87 -7.88 -14.17
N LEU A 6 -26.92 -7.49 -15.01
CA LEU A 6 -25.60 -7.02 -14.58
C LEU A 6 -25.68 -5.75 -13.72
N SER A 7 -26.74 -4.94 -13.89
CA SER A 7 -26.92 -3.73 -13.09
C SER A 7 -27.28 -4.09 -11.64
N ALA A 8 -28.12 -5.10 -11.44
CA ALA A 8 -28.45 -5.59 -10.11
C ALA A 8 -27.26 -6.21 -9.39
N VAL A 9 -26.39 -6.94 -10.12
CA VAL A 9 -25.16 -7.51 -9.58
C VAL A 9 -24.18 -6.39 -9.18
N TYR A 10 -24.06 -5.37 -10.01
CA TYR A 10 -23.19 -4.21 -9.74
C TYR A 10 -23.68 -3.43 -8.52
N ILE A 11 -24.98 -3.14 -8.43
CA ILE A 11 -25.60 -2.45 -7.30
C ILE A 11 -25.41 -3.27 -6.02
N ARG A 12 -25.58 -4.59 -6.09
CA ARG A 12 -25.40 -5.49 -4.94
C ARG A 12 -23.96 -5.44 -4.42
N ARG A 13 -22.96 -5.34 -5.32
CA ARG A 13 -21.54 -5.18 -4.93
C ARG A 13 -21.29 -3.84 -4.26
N MET A 14 -21.95 -2.78 -4.67
CA MET A 14 -21.82 -1.46 -4.07
C MET A 14 -22.40 -1.40 -2.65
N TYR A 15 -23.44 -2.18 -2.36
CA TYR A 15 -24.10 -2.19 -1.05
C TYR A 15 -23.44 -3.13 -0.03
N VAL A 16 -22.63 -4.10 -0.48
CA VAL A 16 -21.93 -5.04 0.42
C VAL A 16 -20.46 -4.65 0.48
N MET A 17 -20.20 -3.46 1.00
CA MET A 17 -18.85 -3.03 1.31
C MET A 17 -18.41 -3.68 2.61
N ILE A 18 -17.15 -4.15 2.63
CA ILE A 18 -16.54 -4.67 3.86
C ILE A 18 -16.37 -3.54 4.88
N ASP A 19 -16.40 -3.92 6.14
CA ASP A 19 -15.90 -3.06 7.22
C ASP A 19 -14.43 -3.40 7.44
N ILE A 20 -13.54 -2.48 7.09
CA ILE A 20 -12.10 -2.70 7.18
C ILE A 20 -11.63 -2.94 8.62
N LYS A 21 -12.44 -2.57 9.61
CA LYS A 21 -12.13 -2.74 11.04
C LYS A 21 -12.78 -3.99 11.66
N ASP A 22 -13.52 -4.76 10.88
CA ASP A 22 -14.18 -5.96 11.39
C ASP A 22 -13.21 -7.15 11.34
N ILE A 23 -12.65 -7.52 12.48
CA ILE A 23 -11.73 -8.65 12.61
C ILE A 23 -12.40 -9.99 12.31
N SER A 24 -13.73 -10.09 12.47
CA SER A 24 -14.46 -11.34 12.28
C SER A 24 -14.59 -11.77 10.82
N TYR A 25 -14.31 -10.86 9.88
CA TYR A 25 -14.42 -11.14 8.46
C TYR A 25 -13.12 -10.79 7.75
N ALA A 26 -12.35 -11.80 7.32
CA ALA A 26 -11.13 -11.63 6.58
C ALA A 26 -11.46 -11.36 5.10
N PRO A 27 -11.24 -10.13 4.59
CA PRO A 27 -11.57 -9.81 3.21
C PRO A 27 -10.60 -10.43 2.22
N SER A 28 -11.07 -10.62 0.98
CA SER A 28 -10.22 -10.94 -0.15
C SER A 28 -9.53 -9.66 -0.65
N ILE A 29 -8.49 -9.83 -1.48
CA ILE A 29 -7.81 -8.70 -2.12
C ILE A 29 -8.77 -7.91 -3.01
N ARG A 30 -9.70 -8.58 -3.67
CA ARG A 30 -10.73 -7.95 -4.50
C ARG A 30 -11.67 -7.09 -3.68
N GLU A 31 -12.11 -7.58 -2.53
CA GLU A 31 -12.97 -6.81 -1.62
C GLU A 31 -12.27 -5.58 -1.09
N ILE A 32 -10.97 -5.69 -0.79
CA ILE A 32 -10.15 -4.54 -0.38
C ILE A 32 -10.06 -3.53 -1.53
N GLY A 33 -9.85 -3.99 -2.76
CA GLY A 33 -9.84 -3.11 -3.93
C GLY A 33 -11.16 -2.38 -4.14
N ASP A 34 -12.28 -3.07 -3.98
CA ASP A 34 -13.62 -2.47 -4.07
C ASP A 34 -13.83 -1.42 -2.96
N TYR A 35 -13.35 -1.70 -1.75
CA TYR A 35 -13.39 -0.77 -0.62
C TYR A 35 -12.62 0.53 -0.92
N ILE A 36 -11.40 0.40 -1.46
CA ILE A 36 -10.57 1.55 -1.82
C ILE A 36 -11.20 2.33 -2.96
N GLY A 37 -11.75 1.63 -3.97
CA GLY A 37 -12.43 2.27 -5.09
C GLY A 37 -11.50 3.05 -6.03
N ARG A 38 -10.22 2.64 -6.13
CA ARG A 38 -9.23 3.20 -7.05
C ARG A 38 -8.53 2.09 -7.82
N ILE A 39 -8.52 2.19 -9.14
CA ILE A 39 -7.81 1.25 -10.02
C ILE A 39 -6.30 1.21 -9.68
N LEU A 40 -5.75 2.29 -9.18
CA LEU A 40 -4.34 2.35 -8.77
C LEU A 40 -3.97 1.22 -7.81
N PHE A 41 -4.90 0.79 -6.96
CA PHE A 41 -4.63 -0.30 -6.02
C PHE A 41 -4.35 -1.62 -6.75
N GLU A 42 -5.20 -1.98 -7.72
CA GLU A 42 -5.00 -3.20 -8.52
C GLU A 42 -3.72 -3.09 -9.36
N THR A 43 -3.46 -1.92 -9.94
CA THR A 43 -2.24 -1.64 -10.69
C THR A 43 -1.00 -1.85 -9.80
N PHE A 44 -1.05 -1.34 -8.59
CA PHE A 44 0.05 -1.49 -7.63
C PHE A 44 0.26 -2.96 -7.22
N CYS A 45 -0.81 -3.68 -6.92
CA CYS A 45 -0.73 -5.10 -6.58
C CYS A 45 -0.12 -5.92 -7.72
N GLN A 46 -0.54 -5.63 -8.96
CA GLN A 46 0.02 -6.29 -10.14
C GLN A 46 1.50 -5.96 -10.33
N TYR A 47 1.88 -4.71 -10.09
CA TYR A 47 3.29 -4.28 -10.13
C TYR A 47 4.14 -5.07 -9.13
N MET A 48 3.66 -5.22 -7.90
CA MET A 48 4.39 -5.96 -6.85
C MET A 48 4.55 -7.45 -7.22
N ASP A 49 3.54 -8.02 -7.85
CA ASP A 49 3.62 -9.40 -8.33
C ASP A 49 4.57 -9.54 -9.53
N THR A 50 4.39 -8.71 -10.54
CA THR A 50 5.17 -8.77 -11.78
C THR A 50 6.64 -8.46 -11.55
N GLU A 51 6.93 -7.39 -10.82
CA GLU A 51 8.31 -6.91 -10.64
C GLU A 51 9.09 -7.76 -9.63
N TYR A 52 8.45 -8.13 -8.53
CA TYR A 52 9.15 -8.78 -7.42
C TYR A 52 8.68 -10.19 -7.12
N LYS A 53 7.56 -10.64 -7.67
CA LYS A 53 6.87 -11.87 -7.24
C LYS A 53 6.71 -11.87 -5.72
N ALA A 54 6.29 -10.74 -5.18
CA ALA A 54 6.16 -10.55 -3.75
C ALA A 54 5.02 -11.41 -3.20
N VAL A 55 5.21 -11.94 -2.02
CA VAL A 55 4.14 -12.63 -1.29
C VAL A 55 3.20 -11.58 -0.73
N CYS A 56 1.92 -11.69 -1.07
CA CYS A 56 0.85 -10.80 -0.60
C CYS A 56 0.17 -11.44 0.61
N LYS A 57 0.14 -10.73 1.73
CA LYS A 57 -0.54 -11.19 2.95
C LYS A 57 -1.55 -10.15 3.40
N ILE A 58 -2.76 -10.63 3.74
CA ILE A 58 -3.79 -9.79 4.32
C ILE A 58 -3.77 -10.06 5.83
N GLU A 59 -3.49 -9.04 6.62
CA GLU A 59 -3.32 -9.14 8.07
C GLU A 59 -4.19 -8.11 8.78
N PHE A 60 -4.62 -8.42 10.01
CA PHE A 60 -5.36 -7.48 10.84
C PHE A 60 -4.43 -6.84 11.87
N SER A 61 -4.37 -5.50 11.85
CA SER A 61 -3.63 -4.73 12.85
C SER A 61 -4.56 -4.32 14.00
N LYS A 62 -4.12 -4.56 15.22
CA LYS A 62 -4.79 -4.11 16.45
C LYS A 62 -4.27 -2.77 16.94
N ASP A 63 -3.25 -2.22 16.28
CA ASP A 63 -2.65 -0.94 16.65
C ASP A 63 -3.66 0.19 16.51
N VAL A 64 -3.74 1.05 17.51
CA VAL A 64 -4.74 2.12 17.55
C VAL A 64 -4.64 3.04 16.34
N TRP A 65 -3.40 3.35 15.91
CA TRP A 65 -3.17 4.28 14.77
C TRP A 65 -3.40 3.65 13.39
N ALA A 66 -3.47 2.32 13.32
CA ALA A 66 -3.59 1.59 12.05
C ALA A 66 -4.53 0.40 12.17
N LYS A 67 -5.56 0.50 13.02
CA LYS A 67 -6.49 -0.59 13.28
C LYS A 67 -7.25 -0.99 12.02
N GLY A 68 -7.24 -2.30 11.73
CA GLY A 68 -7.99 -2.87 10.62
C GLY A 68 -7.16 -3.77 9.74
N TRP A 69 -7.77 -4.24 8.66
CA TRP A 69 -7.13 -5.09 7.67
C TRP A 69 -6.16 -4.29 6.81
N ASN A 70 -4.98 -4.85 6.59
CA ASN A 70 -3.96 -4.26 5.73
C ASN A 70 -3.39 -5.32 4.78
N VAL A 71 -2.68 -4.86 3.77
CA VAL A 71 -2.06 -5.72 2.75
C VAL A 71 -0.54 -5.54 2.84
N LYS A 72 0.16 -6.61 3.19
CA LYS A 72 1.61 -6.61 3.30
C LYS A 72 2.24 -7.35 2.12
N PHE A 73 3.22 -6.74 1.49
CA PHE A 73 4.02 -7.36 0.45
C PHE A 73 5.41 -7.68 0.99
N LYS A 74 5.79 -8.97 0.90
CA LYS A 74 7.07 -9.47 1.40
C LYS A 74 7.84 -10.15 0.28
N LYS A 75 9.16 -10.07 0.35
CA LYS A 75 10.06 -10.82 -0.52
C LYS A 75 11.27 -11.30 0.28
N ALA A 76 11.56 -12.61 0.18
CA ALA A 76 12.69 -13.22 0.87
C ALA A 76 12.75 -12.90 2.36
N GLY A 77 11.58 -12.93 3.03
CA GLY A 77 11.46 -12.66 4.46
C GLY A 77 11.46 -11.19 4.85
N LYS A 78 11.61 -10.27 3.88
CA LYS A 78 11.64 -8.83 4.14
C LYS A 78 10.33 -8.18 3.72
N SER A 79 9.74 -7.35 4.59
CA SER A 79 8.58 -6.53 4.23
C SER A 79 9.03 -5.41 3.29
N LEU A 80 8.44 -5.38 2.09
CA LEU A 80 8.70 -4.32 1.11
C LEU A 80 7.84 -3.10 1.36
N CYS A 81 6.58 -3.31 1.69
CA CYS A 81 5.64 -2.26 2.03
C CYS A 81 4.38 -2.86 2.68
N VAL A 82 3.60 -1.99 3.31
CA VAL A 82 2.28 -2.33 3.85
C VAL A 82 1.28 -1.31 3.32
N ILE A 83 0.15 -1.79 2.82
CA ILE A 83 -0.94 -0.93 2.36
C ILE A 83 -2.02 -0.88 3.44
N TYR A 84 -2.40 0.33 3.84
CA TYR A 84 -3.54 0.60 4.72
C TYR A 84 -4.68 1.13 3.86
N PRO A 85 -5.73 0.31 3.63
CA PRO A 85 -6.86 0.70 2.79
C PRO A 85 -7.64 1.86 3.40
N LYS A 86 -7.98 2.84 2.57
CA LYS A 86 -8.86 3.95 2.90
C LYS A 86 -9.95 4.04 1.84
N LYS A 87 -11.01 4.79 2.10
CA LYS A 87 -12.01 5.06 1.07
C LYS A 87 -11.48 6.12 0.11
N LYS A 88 -11.40 5.78 -1.19
CA LYS A 88 -10.95 6.63 -2.29
C LYS A 88 -9.44 6.85 -2.36
N TYR A 89 -8.66 6.21 -1.50
CA TYR A 89 -7.20 6.22 -1.55
C TYR A 89 -6.64 5.09 -0.69
N PHE A 90 -5.33 4.94 -0.69
CA PHE A 90 -4.66 4.03 0.23
C PHE A 90 -3.33 4.61 0.68
N THR A 91 -2.92 4.25 1.89
CA THR A 91 -1.65 4.70 2.45
C THR A 91 -0.63 3.58 2.33
N VAL A 92 0.55 3.88 1.82
CA VAL A 92 1.64 2.91 1.71
C VAL A 92 2.70 3.23 2.75
N LEU A 93 2.98 2.26 3.61
CA LEU A 93 4.11 2.33 4.54
C LEU A 93 5.34 1.72 3.87
N VAL A 94 6.39 2.52 3.72
CA VAL A 94 7.72 2.04 3.33
C VAL A 94 8.68 2.36 4.47
N VAL A 95 9.36 1.33 4.97
CA VAL A 95 10.34 1.51 6.04
C VAL A 95 11.70 1.81 5.43
N VAL A 96 12.31 2.92 5.87
CA VAL A 96 13.70 3.28 5.52
C VAL A 96 14.56 2.96 6.74
N GLY A 97 15.25 1.83 6.68
CA GLY A 97 16.18 1.40 7.73
C GLY A 97 17.59 1.90 7.46
N ASN A 98 18.52 1.54 8.35
CA ASN A 98 19.92 1.97 8.23
C ASN A 98 20.55 1.54 6.91
N LYS A 99 20.20 0.37 6.39
CA LYS A 99 20.75 -0.15 5.14
C LYS A 99 20.28 0.62 3.91
N GLU A 100 19.08 1.21 3.97
CA GLU A 100 18.47 1.92 2.84
C GLU A 100 18.74 3.43 2.89
N ARG A 101 19.06 3.97 4.05
CA ARG A 101 19.11 5.42 4.29
C ARG A 101 19.95 6.19 3.27
N ALA A 102 21.19 5.77 3.06
CA ALA A 102 22.11 6.49 2.16
C ALA A 102 21.57 6.54 0.73
N ARG A 103 20.99 5.44 0.27
CA ARG A 103 20.41 5.37 -1.09
C ARG A 103 19.14 6.20 -1.21
N VAL A 104 18.28 6.20 -0.18
CA VAL A 104 17.09 7.05 -0.17
C VAL A 104 17.48 8.52 -0.18
N GLU A 105 18.41 8.93 0.68
CA GLU A 105 18.85 10.32 0.75
C GLU A 105 19.53 10.78 -0.54
N ASN A 106 20.19 9.86 -1.26
CA ASN A 106 20.80 10.16 -2.56
C ASN A 106 19.75 10.49 -3.61
N ILE A 107 18.60 9.81 -3.64
CA ILE A 107 17.53 10.09 -4.62
C ILE A 107 16.55 11.15 -4.15
N LEU A 108 16.52 11.46 -2.86
CA LEU A 108 15.53 12.35 -2.24
C LEU A 108 15.38 13.70 -2.96
N PRO A 109 16.47 14.39 -3.39
CA PRO A 109 16.35 15.66 -4.12
C PRO A 109 15.61 15.55 -5.45
N HIS A 110 15.50 14.34 -6.02
CA HIS A 110 14.83 14.09 -7.29
C HIS A 110 13.38 13.64 -7.11
N LEU A 111 12.94 13.39 -5.88
CA LEU A 111 11.58 13.00 -5.58
C LEU A 111 10.66 14.23 -5.51
N SER A 112 9.35 14.00 -5.48
CA SER A 112 8.39 15.08 -5.33
C SER A 112 8.61 15.83 -4.01
N ARG A 113 8.23 17.10 -4.01
CA ARG A 113 8.30 17.93 -2.80
C ARG A 113 7.52 17.32 -1.63
N GLU A 114 6.37 16.74 -1.92
CA GLU A 114 5.54 16.09 -0.90
C GLU A 114 6.30 14.97 -0.18
N VAL A 115 7.00 14.11 -0.93
CA VAL A 115 7.76 13.01 -0.35
C VAL A 115 8.99 13.52 0.38
N GLN A 116 9.67 14.55 -0.15
CA GLN A 116 10.80 15.17 0.53
C GLN A 116 10.39 15.73 1.89
N GLU A 117 9.28 16.48 1.95
CA GLU A 117 8.77 17.06 3.19
C GLU A 117 8.35 15.96 4.18
N LEU A 118 7.67 14.92 3.69
CA LEU A 118 7.28 13.79 4.51
C LEU A 118 8.51 13.10 5.12
N TYR A 119 9.54 12.88 4.33
CA TYR A 119 10.78 12.26 4.80
C TYR A 119 11.42 13.07 5.93
N HIS A 120 11.56 14.38 5.73
CA HIS A 120 12.16 15.26 6.73
C HIS A 120 11.32 15.38 8.00
N ASN A 121 9.99 15.36 7.86
CA ASN A 121 9.06 15.50 9.00
C ASN A 121 8.81 14.18 9.74
N THR A 122 9.21 13.05 9.16
CA THR A 122 9.04 11.75 9.80
C THR A 122 10.14 11.54 10.83
N LYS A 123 9.72 11.29 12.08
CA LYS A 123 10.67 11.03 13.18
C LYS A 123 11.31 9.66 13.00
N GLU A 124 12.60 9.60 13.28
CA GLU A 124 13.34 8.36 13.34
C GLU A 124 13.05 7.64 14.66
N GLY A 125 12.82 6.32 14.57
CA GLY A 125 12.67 5.44 15.73
C GLY A 125 13.49 4.19 15.53
N ASN A 126 14.36 3.84 16.47
CA ASN A 126 15.23 2.65 16.40
C ASN A 126 16.03 2.54 15.10
N GLY A 127 16.53 3.67 14.58
CA GLY A 127 17.29 3.71 13.33
C GLY A 127 16.45 3.58 12.07
N GLN A 128 15.14 3.72 12.16
CA GLN A 128 14.22 3.57 11.02
C GLN A 128 13.31 4.79 10.89
N LYS A 129 12.97 5.11 9.65
CA LYS A 129 11.86 6.02 9.33
C LYS A 129 10.72 5.24 8.70
N TRP A 130 9.53 5.38 9.21
CA TRP A 130 8.32 4.75 8.71
C TRP A 130 7.56 5.76 7.86
N LEU A 131 7.79 5.71 6.56
CA LEU A 131 7.17 6.66 5.64
C LEU A 131 5.76 6.21 5.29
N MET A 132 4.77 7.00 5.70
CA MET A 132 3.35 6.76 5.44
C MET A 132 2.93 7.70 4.30
N ILE A 133 2.77 7.16 3.10
CA ILE A 133 2.53 7.95 1.89
C ILE A 133 1.13 7.65 1.35
N ASP A 134 0.30 8.68 1.25
CA ASP A 134 -1.07 8.55 0.71
C ASP A 134 -1.02 8.57 -0.82
N LEU A 135 -1.69 7.60 -1.45
CA LEU A 135 -1.76 7.47 -2.89
C LEU A 135 -3.21 7.59 -3.38
N TYR A 136 -3.43 8.52 -4.31
CA TYR A 136 -4.74 8.80 -4.90
C TYR A 136 -4.80 8.44 -6.38
N SER A 137 -3.72 8.66 -7.12
CA SER A 137 -3.65 8.49 -8.56
C SER A 137 -2.26 8.08 -9.00
N ASP A 138 -2.13 7.67 -10.28
CA ASP A 138 -0.85 7.38 -10.91
C ASP A 138 -0.15 8.71 -11.25
N ASP A 139 0.45 9.31 -10.26
CA ASP A 139 1.16 10.58 -10.36
C ASP A 139 2.63 10.41 -9.94
N ARG A 140 3.32 11.54 -9.75
CA ARG A 140 4.73 11.54 -9.37
C ARG A 140 4.95 10.91 -8.00
N VAL A 141 4.03 11.12 -7.05
CA VAL A 141 4.13 10.53 -5.70
C VAL A 141 4.08 9.00 -5.80
N TYR A 142 3.24 8.46 -6.66
CA TYR A 142 3.19 7.01 -6.93
C TYR A 142 4.53 6.50 -7.47
N GLN A 143 5.13 7.20 -8.43
CA GLN A 143 6.44 6.82 -8.97
C GLN A 143 7.54 6.89 -7.89
N ASP A 144 7.47 7.86 -7.01
CA ASP A 144 8.39 7.97 -5.87
C ASP A 144 8.28 6.75 -4.95
N VAL A 145 7.05 6.31 -4.66
CA VAL A 145 6.83 5.10 -3.84
C VAL A 145 7.47 3.88 -4.48
N LEU A 146 7.31 3.72 -5.80
CA LEU A 146 7.94 2.61 -6.52
C LEU A 146 9.47 2.66 -6.42
N SER A 147 10.06 3.86 -6.48
CA SER A 147 11.51 4.06 -6.32
C SER A 147 11.98 3.70 -4.91
N LEU A 148 11.23 4.09 -3.89
CA LEU A 148 11.53 3.75 -2.49
C LEU A 148 11.46 2.24 -2.26
N ILE A 149 10.45 1.58 -2.80
CA ILE A 149 10.31 0.12 -2.68
C ILE A 149 11.46 -0.59 -3.38
N ARG A 150 11.90 -0.08 -4.53
CA ARG A 150 13.07 -0.65 -5.24
C ARG A 150 14.31 -0.62 -4.37
N ILE A 151 14.56 0.49 -3.67
CA ILE A 151 15.68 0.61 -2.74
C ILE A 151 15.49 -0.38 -1.58
N ARG A 152 14.30 -0.45 -1.02
CA ARG A 152 13.98 -1.36 0.08
C ARG A 152 14.22 -2.83 -0.31
N ARG A 153 13.91 -3.18 -1.55
CA ARG A 153 14.09 -4.55 -2.07
C ARG A 153 15.54 -4.91 -2.36
N LYS A 154 16.34 -3.94 -2.74
CA LYS A 154 17.72 -4.20 -3.18
C LYS A 154 18.55 -4.84 -2.07
N ARG A 155 19.17 -5.98 -2.40
CA ARG A 155 20.17 -6.61 -1.54
C ARG A 155 21.54 -6.02 -1.84
N GLU A 156 22.29 -5.80 -0.78
CA GLU A 156 23.70 -5.45 -0.91
C GLU A 156 24.51 -6.67 -1.32
#